data_31081aca7074ebece6da483f332057f3
#
_entry.id   31081aca7074ebece6da483f332057f3
#
_cell.length_a   1.000
_cell.length_b   1.000
_cell.length_c   1.000
_cell.angle_alpha   90.00
_cell.angle_beta   90.00
_cell.angle_gamma   90.00
#
_symmetry.space_group_name_H-M   'P 1'
#
loop_
_entity.id
_entity.type
_entity.pdbx_description
1 polymer ?
#
loop_
_entity_poly.entity_id
_entity_poly.type
_entity_poly.pdbx_seq_one_letter_code
_entity_poly.pdbx_strand_id
1 'polypeptide(L)'
;IAPQYAPVEGDYLTYEEFMPKFEQMMRWLAKTYVNALKIIHYMHDKYDYEAFEMALHDGDVERTRATGIAGLSIVADSIAAMKHCKVRIIRDESGLAVDYKIEEGEYVPFGNNNDETDEIAVSITEKFMEYLRQHRTYRDAIPTQSLLTITSNVVYGRNTGATPDGREKGVPFAPGANPMNARDVKGAVAALASVAKLPFQHSRDGISYTFAIAPSALGKTPEMRSANLVSLLDGYFTPSGGQHINVNVFDRQLLLDAMEHPEKYPQLTIRVSGYAVNFVKLTREQQLDVLSRTINQGL
;
A
#
# COMPACT_ATOMS: atom_id res chain seq x y z
N ILE A 1 -7.36 25.75 -3.44
CA ILE A 1 -6.58 26.00 -2.22
C ILE A 1 -6.89 24.85 -1.26
N ALA A 2 -5.85 24.26 -0.67
CA ALA A 2 -6.02 23.21 0.33
C ALA A 2 -6.67 23.74 1.61
N PRO A 3 -7.34 22.87 2.38
CA PRO A 3 -7.85 23.26 3.69
C PRO A 3 -6.76 23.85 4.58
N GLN A 4 -7.12 24.87 5.32
CA GLN A 4 -6.26 25.46 6.36
C GLN A 4 -6.66 24.87 7.70
N TYR A 5 -5.70 24.42 8.48
CA TYR A 5 -5.92 23.88 9.81
C TYR A 5 -5.28 24.75 10.87
N ALA A 6 -5.89 24.81 12.05
CA ALA A 6 -5.18 25.27 13.22
C ALA A 6 -4.00 24.32 13.49
N PRO A 7 -2.81 24.83 13.82
CA PRO A 7 -1.71 23.99 14.26
C PRO A 7 -2.12 23.09 15.42
N VAL A 8 -1.49 21.93 15.55
CA VAL A 8 -1.56 21.13 16.76
C VAL A 8 -0.67 21.82 17.79
N GLU A 9 -1.26 22.32 18.87
CA GLU A 9 -0.55 23.13 19.87
C GLU A 9 0.17 22.27 20.92
N GLY A 10 -0.35 21.09 21.21
CA GLY A 10 0.20 20.18 22.21
C GLY A 10 1.51 19.51 21.79
N ASP A 11 2.17 18.88 22.76
CA ASP A 11 3.37 18.09 22.53
C ASP A 11 3.07 16.68 21.99
N TYR A 12 1.81 16.26 22.05
CA TYR A 12 1.37 14.93 21.67
C TYR A 12 0.28 15.01 20.60
N LEU A 13 0.36 14.10 19.64
CA LEU A 13 -0.66 13.94 18.61
C LEU A 13 -1.72 12.94 19.11
N THR A 14 -2.99 13.39 19.14
CA THR A 14 -4.12 12.55 19.56
C THR A 14 -5.00 12.18 18.37
N TYR A 15 -5.68 11.04 18.48
CA TYR A 15 -6.63 10.59 17.49
C TYR A 15 -7.77 11.60 17.28
N GLU A 16 -8.32 12.14 18.37
CA GLU A 16 -9.45 13.07 18.37
C GLU A 16 -9.12 14.40 17.67
N GLU A 17 -7.89 14.88 17.82
CA GLU A 17 -7.46 16.11 17.16
C GLU A 17 -7.09 15.88 15.70
N PHE A 18 -6.50 14.73 15.39
CA PHE A 18 -6.00 14.41 14.05
C PHE A 18 -7.13 14.06 13.07
N MET A 19 -8.05 13.18 13.45
CA MET A 19 -9.01 12.59 12.52
C MET A 19 -9.90 13.61 11.80
N PRO A 20 -10.46 14.66 12.46
CA PRO A 20 -11.26 15.65 11.75
C PRO A 20 -10.46 16.39 10.66
N LYS A 21 -9.18 16.69 10.92
CA LYS A 21 -8.28 17.34 9.96
C LYS A 21 -7.96 16.40 8.79
N PHE A 22 -7.69 15.14 9.09
CA PHE A 22 -7.40 14.10 8.09
C PHE A 22 -8.60 13.86 7.17
N GLU A 23 -9.80 13.71 7.72
CA GLU A 23 -11.01 13.50 6.92
C GLU A 23 -11.32 14.73 6.03
N GLN A 24 -11.14 15.94 6.53
CA GLN A 24 -11.29 17.14 5.73
C GLN A 24 -10.30 17.18 4.55
N MET A 25 -9.04 16.77 4.80
CA MET A 25 -8.03 16.67 3.75
C MET A 25 -8.38 15.58 2.72
N MET A 26 -8.84 14.43 3.15
CA MET A 26 -9.27 13.36 2.24
C MET A 26 -10.42 13.83 1.32
N ARG A 27 -11.42 14.54 1.85
CA ARG A 27 -12.54 15.11 1.06
C ARG A 27 -12.04 16.12 0.03
N TRP A 28 -11.16 17.02 0.44
CA TRP A 28 -10.54 17.98 -0.47
C TRP A 28 -9.70 17.30 -1.54
N LEU A 29 -8.91 16.29 -1.15
CA LEU A 29 -8.05 15.52 -2.06
C LEU A 29 -8.90 14.77 -3.09
N ALA A 30 -9.96 14.09 -2.66
CA ALA A 30 -10.89 13.39 -3.55
C ALA A 30 -11.47 14.34 -4.61
N LYS A 31 -11.97 15.51 -4.20
CA LYS A 31 -12.46 16.56 -5.10
C LYS A 31 -11.39 17.01 -6.10
N THR A 32 -10.19 17.29 -5.61
CA THR A 32 -9.07 17.77 -6.43
C THR A 32 -8.64 16.68 -7.42
N TYR A 33 -8.55 15.45 -6.97
CA TYR A 33 -8.17 14.30 -7.78
C TYR A 33 -9.17 14.06 -8.92
N VAL A 34 -10.47 14.00 -8.62
CA VAL A 34 -11.51 13.84 -9.66
C VAL A 34 -11.45 14.99 -10.64
N ASN A 35 -11.29 16.24 -10.19
CA ASN A 35 -11.22 17.39 -11.09
C ASN A 35 -9.98 17.37 -11.99
N ALA A 36 -8.82 16.97 -11.47
CA ALA A 36 -7.62 16.81 -12.28
C ALA A 36 -7.80 15.73 -13.34
N LEU A 37 -8.35 14.56 -12.96
CA LEU A 37 -8.62 13.48 -13.87
C LEU A 37 -9.67 13.83 -14.94
N LYS A 38 -10.67 14.65 -14.60
CA LYS A 38 -11.62 15.18 -15.60
C LYS A 38 -10.93 15.96 -16.70
N ILE A 39 -9.99 16.82 -16.31
CA ILE A 39 -9.24 17.63 -17.29
C ILE A 39 -8.38 16.72 -18.18
N ILE A 40 -7.69 15.75 -17.58
CA ILE A 40 -6.86 14.79 -18.30
C ILE A 40 -7.71 13.97 -19.28
N HIS A 41 -8.84 13.42 -18.82
CA HIS A 41 -9.74 12.64 -19.66
C HIS A 41 -10.30 13.48 -20.82
N TYR A 42 -10.77 14.70 -20.54
CA TYR A 42 -11.23 15.63 -21.58
C TYR A 42 -10.12 15.96 -22.60
N MET A 43 -8.89 16.19 -22.14
CA MET A 43 -7.76 16.52 -23.02
C MET A 43 -7.39 15.37 -23.95
N HIS A 44 -7.50 14.11 -23.50
CA HIS A 44 -7.34 12.94 -24.36
C HIS A 44 -8.49 12.82 -25.34
N ASP A 45 -9.73 12.91 -24.85
CA ASP A 45 -10.93 12.75 -25.66
C ASP A 45 -11.13 13.85 -26.70
N LYS A 46 -10.61 15.05 -26.46
CA LYS A 46 -10.55 16.16 -27.42
C LYS A 46 -9.90 15.78 -28.77
N TYR A 47 -9.03 14.77 -28.75
CA TYR A 47 -8.35 14.24 -29.94
C TYR A 47 -8.93 12.90 -30.39
N ASP A 48 -10.22 12.67 -30.11
CA ASP A 48 -10.97 11.46 -30.45
C ASP A 48 -10.40 10.14 -29.90
N TYR A 49 -9.59 10.21 -28.82
CA TYR A 49 -8.98 9.03 -28.24
C TYR A 49 -10.02 7.99 -27.82
N GLU A 50 -11.05 8.39 -27.08
CA GLU A 50 -12.11 7.49 -26.65
C GLU A 50 -12.92 6.95 -27.83
N ALA A 51 -13.19 7.76 -28.86
CA ALA A 51 -13.90 7.31 -30.04
C ALA A 51 -13.16 6.21 -30.81
N PHE A 52 -11.83 6.30 -30.88
CA PHE A 52 -11.01 5.24 -31.46
C PHE A 52 -11.02 3.96 -30.62
N GLU A 53 -10.87 4.08 -29.32
CA GLU A 53 -10.91 2.93 -28.39
C GLU A 53 -12.27 2.24 -28.44
N MET A 54 -13.36 3.00 -28.45
CA MET A 54 -14.73 2.47 -28.51
C MET A 54 -15.05 1.74 -29.80
N ALA A 55 -14.37 2.07 -30.90
CA ALA A 55 -14.54 1.36 -32.18
C ALA A 55 -14.08 -0.12 -32.13
N LEU A 56 -13.34 -0.51 -31.11
CA LEU A 56 -12.87 -1.87 -30.90
C LEU A 56 -13.81 -2.72 -30.01
N HIS A 57 -14.93 -2.16 -29.55
CA HIS A 57 -15.88 -2.82 -28.67
C HIS A 57 -17.22 -3.12 -29.38
N ASP A 58 -17.73 -4.34 -29.16
CA ASP A 58 -18.95 -4.84 -29.82
C ASP A 58 -20.23 -4.64 -28.99
N GLY A 59 -20.19 -3.94 -27.91
CA GLY A 59 -21.35 -3.78 -27.01
C GLY A 59 -21.29 -2.55 -26.13
N ASP A 60 -22.19 -2.49 -25.16
CA ASP A 60 -22.24 -1.43 -24.17
C ASP A 60 -20.99 -1.48 -23.30
N VAL A 61 -20.31 -0.36 -23.17
CA VAL A 61 -19.09 -0.22 -22.41
C VAL A 61 -19.33 0.57 -21.13
N GLU A 62 -19.08 -0.06 -20.00
CA GLU A 62 -19.03 0.61 -18.70
C GLU A 62 -17.73 1.42 -18.60
N ARG A 63 -17.86 2.74 -18.51
CA ARG A 63 -16.70 3.62 -18.31
C ARG A 63 -16.33 3.64 -16.84
N THR A 64 -15.14 3.21 -16.53
CA THR A 64 -14.55 3.34 -15.19
C THR A 64 -13.47 4.42 -15.17
N ARG A 65 -13.19 4.96 -13.99
CA ARG A 65 -12.14 5.95 -13.80
C ARG A 65 -11.26 5.55 -12.62
N ALA A 66 -10.06 5.12 -12.94
CA ALA A 66 -9.07 4.68 -11.97
C ALA A 66 -8.59 5.83 -11.07
N THR A 67 -8.54 5.55 -9.77
CA THR A 67 -7.93 6.41 -8.75
C THR A 67 -7.06 5.55 -7.85
N GLY A 68 -5.79 5.91 -7.62
CA GLY A 68 -4.86 5.11 -6.83
C GLY A 68 -4.68 5.63 -5.41
N ILE A 69 -4.49 4.71 -4.47
CA ILE A 69 -4.06 4.99 -3.09
C ILE A 69 -2.65 4.41 -2.90
N ALA A 70 -1.77 5.20 -2.27
CA ALA A 70 -0.46 4.77 -1.79
C ALA A 70 -0.33 5.10 -0.30
N GLY A 71 0.37 4.24 0.46
CA GLY A 71 0.62 4.44 1.88
C GLY A 71 -0.51 3.98 2.80
N LEU A 72 -1.39 3.09 2.36
CA LEU A 72 -2.52 2.59 3.16
C LEU A 72 -2.08 2.04 4.53
N SER A 73 -1.08 1.16 4.55
CA SER A 73 -0.57 0.55 5.78
C SER A 73 0.03 1.59 6.74
N ILE A 74 0.71 2.62 6.21
CA ILE A 74 1.30 3.70 7.02
C ILE A 74 0.19 4.51 7.71
N VAL A 75 -0.89 4.82 7.00
CA VAL A 75 -2.01 5.56 7.57
C VAL A 75 -2.75 4.71 8.60
N ALA A 76 -2.98 3.43 8.32
CA ALA A 76 -3.60 2.50 9.27
C ALA A 76 -2.77 2.38 10.55
N ASP A 77 -1.47 2.15 10.42
CA ASP A 77 -0.53 2.04 11.54
C ASP A 77 -0.44 3.36 12.33
N SER A 78 -0.41 4.52 11.63
CA SER A 78 -0.38 5.83 12.28
C SER A 78 -1.63 6.10 13.11
N ILE A 79 -2.81 5.75 12.60
CA ILE A 79 -4.07 5.88 13.33
C ILE A 79 -4.11 4.92 14.52
N ALA A 80 -3.67 3.67 14.34
CA ALA A 80 -3.57 2.71 15.43
C ALA A 80 -2.59 3.20 16.52
N ALA A 81 -1.44 3.73 16.13
CA ALA A 81 -0.48 4.33 17.06
C ALA A 81 -1.09 5.49 17.86
N MET A 82 -1.83 6.40 17.20
CA MET A 82 -2.50 7.53 17.89
C MET A 82 -3.62 7.08 18.84
N LYS A 83 -4.24 5.94 18.60
CA LYS A 83 -5.28 5.38 19.48
C LYS A 83 -4.73 4.70 20.73
N HIS A 84 -3.58 4.03 20.61
CA HIS A 84 -3.07 3.13 21.65
C HIS A 84 -1.79 3.61 22.30
N CYS A 85 -1.14 4.60 21.71
CA CYS A 85 0.17 5.06 22.15
C CYS A 85 0.18 6.56 22.42
N LYS A 86 1.13 6.97 23.21
CA LYS A 86 1.47 8.36 23.42
C LYS A 86 2.50 8.78 22.37
N VAL A 87 2.01 9.47 21.34
CA VAL A 87 2.81 9.88 20.17
C VAL A 87 3.27 11.32 20.36
N ARG A 88 4.55 11.49 20.71
CA ARG A 88 5.16 12.81 20.87
C ARG A 88 5.48 13.44 19.53
N ILE A 89 5.20 14.72 19.38
CA ILE A 89 5.56 15.53 18.21
C ILE A 89 6.93 16.14 18.45
N ILE A 90 7.86 15.91 17.53
CA ILE A 90 9.17 16.56 17.51
C ILE A 90 9.10 17.73 16.53
N ARG A 91 9.39 18.94 17.03
CA ARG A 91 9.32 20.16 16.24
C ARG A 91 10.71 20.73 16.01
N ASP A 92 10.88 21.41 14.88
CA ASP A 92 12.05 22.22 14.62
C ASP A 92 11.95 23.62 15.27
N GLU A 93 12.95 24.45 15.06
CA GLU A 93 13.02 25.81 15.60
C GLU A 93 11.88 26.72 15.11
N SER A 94 11.25 26.41 13.97
CA SER A 94 10.10 27.14 13.45
C SER A 94 8.76 26.69 14.05
N GLY A 95 8.78 25.62 14.87
CA GLY A 95 7.60 24.98 15.43
C GLY A 95 6.93 23.96 14.49
N LEU A 96 7.53 23.67 13.34
CA LEU A 96 7.01 22.68 12.40
C LEU A 96 7.31 21.26 12.90
N ALA A 97 6.30 20.38 12.83
CA ALA A 97 6.49 18.94 13.13
C ALA A 97 7.42 18.32 12.08
N VAL A 98 8.55 17.79 12.52
CA VAL A 98 9.57 17.15 11.66
C VAL A 98 9.74 15.68 11.93
N ASP A 99 9.33 15.20 13.11
CA ASP A 99 9.39 13.79 13.48
C ASP A 99 8.34 13.44 14.55
N TYR A 100 8.17 12.16 14.83
CA TYR A 100 7.27 11.63 15.85
C TYR A 100 7.96 10.53 16.64
N LYS A 101 7.65 10.45 17.92
CA LYS A 101 8.19 9.42 18.82
C LYS A 101 7.07 8.77 19.61
N ILE A 102 6.98 7.46 19.53
CA ILE A 102 6.13 6.66 20.42
C ILE A 102 6.86 6.51 21.75
N GLU A 103 6.31 7.09 22.83
CA GLU A 103 6.93 7.08 24.18
C GLU A 103 6.31 6.03 25.09
N GLU A 104 5.01 5.80 25.01
CA GLU A 104 4.26 4.88 25.86
C GLU A 104 3.19 4.17 25.03
N GLY A 105 2.84 2.94 25.42
CA GLY A 105 1.83 2.12 24.74
C GLY A 105 2.40 1.25 23.64
N GLU A 106 1.57 0.37 23.15
CA GLU A 106 1.86 -0.54 22.04
C GLU A 106 0.64 -0.63 21.12
N TYR A 107 0.85 -0.76 19.84
CA TYR A 107 -0.18 -1.06 18.87
C TYR A 107 0.23 -2.25 18.01
N VAL A 108 -0.74 -2.92 17.42
CA VAL A 108 -0.48 -4.03 16.50
C VAL A 108 -0.54 -3.47 15.07
N PRO A 109 0.56 -3.48 14.30
CA PRO A 109 0.55 -2.99 12.93
C PRO A 109 -0.35 -3.81 12.00
N PHE A 110 -0.80 -3.19 10.91
CA PHE A 110 -1.47 -3.87 9.80
C PHE A 110 -0.62 -5.04 9.27
N GLY A 111 -1.26 -6.15 8.92
CA GLY A 111 -0.58 -7.36 8.47
C GLY A 111 -0.34 -8.40 9.56
N ASN A 112 -0.93 -8.23 10.73
CA ASN A 112 -0.80 -9.14 11.87
C ASN A 112 -2.14 -9.78 12.29
N ASN A 113 -3.14 -9.76 11.41
CA ASN A 113 -4.49 -10.25 11.64
C ASN A 113 -5.10 -9.67 12.94
N ASN A 114 -4.97 -8.37 13.10
CA ASN A 114 -5.59 -7.62 14.18
C ASN A 114 -6.81 -6.89 13.65
N ASP A 115 -8.00 -7.26 14.12
CA ASP A 115 -9.26 -6.74 13.59
C ASP A 115 -9.35 -5.22 13.68
N GLU A 116 -8.84 -4.61 14.74
CA GLU A 116 -8.93 -3.15 14.90
C GLU A 116 -8.08 -2.40 13.86
N THR A 117 -6.81 -2.80 13.68
CA THR A 117 -5.93 -2.12 12.71
C THR A 117 -6.33 -2.46 11.27
N ASP A 118 -6.77 -3.70 11.02
CA ASP A 118 -7.26 -4.11 9.71
C ASP A 118 -8.53 -3.33 9.33
N GLU A 119 -9.47 -3.11 10.28
CA GLU A 119 -10.68 -2.31 10.08
C GLU A 119 -10.37 -0.83 9.79
N ILE A 120 -9.31 -0.28 10.37
CA ILE A 120 -8.85 1.07 10.02
C ILE A 120 -8.47 1.13 8.53
N ALA A 121 -7.71 0.15 8.01
CA ALA A 121 -7.32 0.10 6.60
C ALA A 121 -8.55 -0.05 5.68
N VAL A 122 -9.51 -0.91 6.05
CA VAL A 122 -10.79 -1.07 5.37
C VAL A 122 -11.56 0.25 5.32
N SER A 123 -11.76 0.88 6.48
CA SER A 123 -12.50 2.14 6.61
C SER A 123 -11.90 3.28 5.79
N ILE A 124 -10.57 3.40 5.73
CA ILE A 124 -9.90 4.43 4.90
C ILE A 124 -10.19 4.19 3.42
N THR A 125 -10.09 2.95 2.97
CA THR A 125 -10.35 2.57 1.57
C THR A 125 -11.80 2.88 1.18
N GLU A 126 -12.76 2.51 2.02
CA GLU A 126 -14.19 2.75 1.80
C GLU A 126 -14.53 4.24 1.81
N LYS A 127 -14.10 4.98 2.83
CA LYS A 127 -14.35 6.42 2.96
C LYS A 127 -13.76 7.21 1.79
N PHE A 128 -12.55 6.90 1.37
CA PHE A 128 -11.95 7.62 0.25
C PHE A 128 -12.72 7.36 -1.04
N MET A 129 -13.16 6.11 -1.30
CA MET A 129 -14.03 5.79 -2.43
C MET A 129 -15.37 6.51 -2.35
N GLU A 130 -15.99 6.59 -1.17
CA GLU A 130 -17.22 7.35 -0.95
C GLU A 130 -17.02 8.83 -1.33
N TYR A 131 -15.92 9.45 -0.90
CA TYR A 131 -15.62 10.85 -1.23
C TYR A 131 -15.38 11.07 -2.72
N LEU A 132 -14.70 10.15 -3.40
CA LEU A 132 -14.50 10.22 -4.85
C LEU A 132 -15.83 10.18 -5.60
N ARG A 133 -16.76 9.31 -5.19
CA ARG A 133 -18.08 9.13 -5.83
C ARG A 133 -19.04 10.29 -5.62
N GLN A 134 -18.77 11.20 -4.69
CA GLN A 134 -19.55 12.44 -4.52
C GLN A 134 -19.31 13.46 -5.63
N HIS A 135 -18.33 13.23 -6.52
CA HIS A 135 -17.94 14.18 -7.54
C HIS A 135 -18.22 13.63 -8.92
N ARG A 136 -18.87 14.46 -9.76
CA ARG A 136 -19.16 14.12 -11.15
C ARG A 136 -17.85 13.99 -11.94
N THR A 137 -17.73 12.92 -12.71
CA THR A 137 -16.62 12.63 -13.62
C THR A 137 -16.91 13.09 -15.04
N TYR A 138 -15.92 13.05 -15.91
CA TYR A 138 -16.13 13.26 -17.35
C TYR A 138 -16.82 12.04 -17.95
N ARG A 139 -17.83 12.26 -18.81
CA ARG A 139 -18.68 11.22 -19.44
C ARG A 139 -19.29 10.23 -18.44
N ASP A 140 -19.55 10.71 -17.21
CA ASP A 140 -20.14 9.93 -16.12
C ASP A 140 -19.43 8.60 -15.82
N ALA A 141 -18.10 8.54 -16.07
CA ALA A 141 -17.29 7.40 -15.75
C ALA A 141 -17.34 7.08 -14.24
N ILE A 142 -17.49 5.80 -13.89
CA ILE A 142 -17.61 5.34 -12.50
C ILE A 142 -16.23 5.36 -11.83
N PRO A 143 -16.03 6.12 -10.74
CA PRO A 143 -14.79 6.06 -10.00
C PRO A 143 -14.55 4.66 -9.43
N THR A 144 -13.37 4.13 -9.69
CA THR A 144 -12.85 2.91 -9.10
C THR A 144 -11.51 3.20 -8.43
N GLN A 145 -10.98 2.26 -7.68
CA GLN A 145 -9.76 2.45 -6.89
C GLN A 145 -8.74 1.37 -7.21
N SER A 146 -7.46 1.73 -7.11
CA SER A 146 -6.36 0.77 -7.06
C SER A 146 -5.54 0.92 -5.79
N LEU A 147 -5.04 -0.20 -5.29
CA LEU A 147 -4.05 -0.27 -4.22
C LEU A 147 -2.73 -0.77 -4.84
N LEU A 148 -2.10 0.09 -5.62
CA LEU A 148 -0.96 -0.24 -6.46
C LEU A 148 0.03 0.93 -6.52
N THR A 149 1.31 0.67 -6.32
CA THR A 149 2.37 1.69 -6.35
C THR A 149 3.43 1.45 -7.42
N ILE A 150 3.50 0.25 -8.00
CA ILE A 150 4.64 -0.19 -8.81
C ILE A 150 5.92 -0.03 -7.97
N THR A 151 6.95 0.66 -8.47
CA THR A 151 8.16 1.03 -7.71
C THR A 151 8.13 2.47 -7.19
N SER A 152 7.03 3.17 -7.38
CA SER A 152 6.87 4.57 -6.94
C SER A 152 6.79 4.72 -5.42
N ASN A 153 6.56 3.62 -4.68
CA ASN A 153 6.60 3.58 -3.23
C ASN A 153 7.90 4.15 -2.66
N VAL A 154 9.05 3.90 -3.32
CA VAL A 154 10.36 4.44 -2.96
C VAL A 154 10.39 5.96 -3.12
N VAL A 155 9.89 6.47 -4.25
CA VAL A 155 9.83 7.92 -4.53
C VAL A 155 8.86 8.62 -3.58
N TYR A 156 7.71 8.02 -3.30
CA TYR A 156 6.73 8.58 -2.35
C TYR A 156 7.32 8.67 -0.95
N GLY A 157 8.00 7.62 -0.46
CA GLY A 157 8.66 7.64 0.84
C GLY A 157 9.75 8.71 0.93
N ARG A 158 10.60 8.81 -0.09
CA ARG A 158 11.68 9.82 -0.17
C ARG A 158 11.14 11.25 0.00
N ASN A 159 9.99 11.52 -0.57
CA ASN A 159 9.39 12.87 -0.56
C ASN A 159 8.40 13.09 0.59
N THR A 160 8.28 12.14 1.53
CA THR A 160 7.36 12.24 2.66
C THR A 160 8.14 12.35 3.98
N GLY A 161 7.72 13.26 4.84
CA GLY A 161 8.23 13.43 6.20
C GLY A 161 8.04 12.17 7.06
N ALA A 162 8.50 12.21 8.30
CA ALA A 162 8.22 11.17 9.29
C ALA A 162 6.71 11.04 9.54
N THR A 163 6.27 9.87 9.99
CA THR A 163 4.85 9.57 10.24
C THR A 163 4.62 9.03 11.65
N PRO A 164 3.41 9.24 12.24
CA PRO A 164 3.13 8.91 13.64
C PRO A 164 3.32 7.44 14.03
N ASP A 165 3.32 6.54 13.07
CA ASP A 165 3.61 5.11 13.24
C ASP A 165 5.09 4.78 13.49
N GLY A 166 5.95 5.80 13.51
CA GLY A 166 7.39 5.67 13.69
C GLY A 166 8.17 5.44 12.39
N ARG A 167 7.57 5.61 11.21
CA ARG A 167 8.30 5.63 9.94
C ARG A 167 9.13 6.91 9.84
N GLU A 168 10.43 6.80 9.67
CA GLU A 168 11.34 7.92 9.51
C GLU A 168 11.14 8.64 8.17
N LYS A 169 11.50 9.92 8.13
CA LYS A 169 11.52 10.73 6.90
C LYS A 169 12.35 10.02 5.82
N GLY A 170 11.78 9.92 4.63
CA GLY A 170 12.46 9.36 3.47
C GLY A 170 12.41 7.84 3.33
N VAL A 171 12.03 7.11 4.36
CA VAL A 171 11.87 5.65 4.28
C VAL A 171 10.78 5.30 3.25
N PRO A 172 11.01 4.33 2.34
CA PRO A 172 10.02 3.90 1.35
C PRO A 172 8.67 3.51 1.98
N PHE A 173 7.59 3.78 1.26
CA PHE A 173 6.29 3.22 1.60
C PHE A 173 6.26 1.72 1.32
N ALA A 174 5.38 0.98 2.00
CA ALA A 174 5.05 -0.36 1.57
C ALA A 174 4.41 -0.33 0.17
N PRO A 175 4.72 -1.28 -0.72
CA PRO A 175 4.12 -1.30 -2.05
C PRO A 175 2.66 -1.75 -2.01
N GLY A 176 1.79 -1.00 -2.66
CA GLY A 176 0.38 -1.36 -2.84
C GLY A 176 -0.36 -1.65 -1.54
N ALA A 177 -0.92 -2.85 -1.43
CA ALA A 177 -1.69 -3.32 -0.28
C ALA A 177 -0.82 -4.01 0.79
N ASN A 178 0.50 -3.99 0.64
CA ASN A 178 1.41 -4.63 1.60
C ASN A 178 1.35 -3.97 2.99
N PRO A 179 1.50 -4.76 4.05
CA PRO A 179 1.92 -4.26 5.35
C PRO A 179 3.22 -3.46 5.23
N MET A 180 3.46 -2.55 6.17
CA MET A 180 4.73 -1.82 6.21
C MET A 180 5.89 -2.80 6.44
N ASN A 181 7.00 -2.58 5.73
CA ASN A 181 8.16 -3.45 5.71
C ASN A 181 8.60 -3.87 7.13
N ALA A 182 8.78 -5.17 7.34
CA ALA A 182 9.20 -5.81 8.59
C ALA A 182 8.24 -5.63 9.80
N ARG A 183 6.99 -5.19 9.58
CA ARG A 183 6.01 -5.05 10.68
C ARG A 183 5.00 -6.20 10.78
N ASP A 184 4.84 -7.01 9.74
CA ASP A 184 4.01 -8.20 9.71
C ASP A 184 4.77 -9.39 10.32
N VAL A 185 4.79 -9.43 11.65
CA VAL A 185 5.65 -10.35 12.43
C VAL A 185 4.94 -11.61 12.91
N LYS A 186 3.61 -11.72 12.72
CA LYS A 186 2.82 -12.90 13.14
C LYS A 186 2.77 -14.03 12.10
N GLY A 187 3.62 -13.95 11.08
CA GLY A 187 3.78 -15.00 10.07
C GLY A 187 2.87 -14.84 8.85
N ALA A 188 3.06 -15.76 7.92
CA ALA A 188 2.47 -15.73 6.59
C ALA A 188 0.93 -15.70 6.60
N VAL A 189 0.31 -16.56 7.38
CA VAL A 189 -1.15 -16.66 7.47
C VAL A 189 -1.77 -15.38 7.99
N ALA A 190 -1.15 -14.75 9.01
CA ALA A 190 -1.66 -13.50 9.58
C ALA A 190 -1.58 -12.34 8.57
N ALA A 191 -0.47 -12.24 7.83
CA ALA A 191 -0.30 -11.22 6.81
C ALA A 191 -1.32 -11.37 5.65
N LEU A 192 -1.53 -12.59 5.19
CA LEU A 192 -2.54 -12.93 4.18
C LEU A 192 -3.95 -12.58 4.66
N ALA A 193 -4.29 -12.94 5.91
CA ALA A 193 -5.60 -12.67 6.49
C ALA A 193 -5.90 -11.17 6.60
N SER A 194 -4.94 -10.34 7.03
CA SER A 194 -5.11 -8.89 7.08
C SER A 194 -5.40 -8.29 5.70
N VAL A 195 -4.61 -8.67 4.69
CA VAL A 195 -4.79 -8.15 3.33
C VAL A 195 -6.11 -8.61 2.71
N ALA A 196 -6.54 -9.85 3.01
CA ALA A 196 -7.80 -10.40 2.50
C ALA A 196 -9.05 -9.68 3.03
N LYS A 197 -8.96 -8.94 4.13
CA LYS A 197 -10.08 -8.13 4.68
C LYS A 197 -10.34 -6.84 3.91
N LEU A 198 -9.41 -6.39 3.06
CA LEU A 198 -9.57 -5.14 2.31
C LEU A 198 -10.81 -5.18 1.40
N PRO A 199 -11.51 -4.05 1.22
CA PRO A 199 -12.77 -4.00 0.47
C PRO A 199 -12.51 -3.99 -1.04
N PHE A 200 -12.18 -5.13 -1.63
CA PHE A 200 -11.80 -5.28 -3.04
C PHE A 200 -12.88 -4.86 -4.03
N GLN A 201 -14.16 -4.88 -3.64
CA GLN A 201 -15.26 -4.36 -4.45
C GLN A 201 -15.10 -2.87 -4.80
N HIS A 202 -14.31 -2.14 -4.03
CA HIS A 202 -13.96 -0.75 -4.31
C HIS A 202 -12.65 -0.59 -5.09
N SER A 203 -11.85 -1.64 -5.19
CA SER A 203 -10.52 -1.64 -5.81
C SER A 203 -10.53 -2.39 -7.16
N ARG A 204 -11.50 -2.06 -8.03
CA ARG A 204 -11.71 -2.73 -9.32
C ARG A 204 -10.56 -2.52 -10.31
N ASP A 205 -9.74 -1.48 -10.13
CA ASP A 205 -8.55 -1.24 -10.94
C ASP A 205 -7.36 -2.12 -10.52
N GLY A 206 -7.56 -2.94 -9.52
CA GLY A 206 -6.61 -3.91 -9.03
C GLY A 206 -5.90 -3.51 -7.75
N ILE A 207 -5.34 -4.52 -7.13
CA ILE A 207 -4.44 -4.35 -5.99
C ILE A 207 -3.08 -4.96 -6.35
N SER A 208 -2.05 -4.56 -5.61
CA SER A 208 -0.78 -5.26 -5.61
C SER A 208 -0.45 -5.67 -4.19
N TYR A 209 -0.50 -6.97 -3.95
CA TYR A 209 0.07 -7.57 -2.75
C TYR A 209 1.25 -8.44 -3.16
N THR A 210 2.44 -8.10 -2.66
CA THR A 210 3.67 -8.85 -2.94
C THR A 210 4.13 -9.55 -1.68
N PHE A 211 3.96 -10.86 -1.69
CA PHE A 211 4.26 -11.75 -0.58
C PHE A 211 5.60 -12.45 -0.81
N ALA A 212 6.44 -12.51 0.19
CA ALA A 212 7.71 -13.23 0.13
C ALA A 212 7.80 -14.26 1.25
N ILE A 213 8.24 -15.48 0.91
CA ILE A 213 8.39 -16.58 1.83
C ILE A 213 9.67 -17.36 1.55
N ALA A 214 10.38 -17.74 2.61
CA ALA A 214 11.56 -18.60 2.48
C ALA A 214 11.16 -20.01 2.09
N PRO A 215 11.90 -20.69 1.21
CA PRO A 215 11.61 -22.07 0.84
C PRO A 215 11.51 -23.04 2.03
N SER A 216 12.33 -22.81 3.06
CA SER A 216 12.34 -23.59 4.30
C SER A 216 11.06 -23.50 5.10
N ALA A 217 10.38 -22.34 5.07
CA ALA A 217 9.10 -22.13 5.74
C ALA A 217 7.97 -22.95 5.13
N LEU A 218 8.06 -23.22 3.83
CA LEU A 218 7.06 -24.04 3.12
C LEU A 218 7.24 -25.54 3.35
N GLY A 219 8.39 -26.01 3.85
CA GLY A 219 8.62 -27.43 4.16
C GLY A 219 9.97 -27.95 3.71
N LYS A 220 10.26 -29.20 4.09
CA LYS A 220 11.55 -29.84 3.86
C LYS A 220 11.71 -30.44 2.47
N THR A 221 10.62 -30.92 1.86
CA THR A 221 10.65 -31.55 0.54
C THR A 221 9.92 -30.70 -0.50
N PRO A 222 10.20 -30.86 -1.80
CA PRO A 222 9.49 -30.16 -2.86
C PRO A 222 7.97 -30.38 -2.81
N GLU A 223 7.53 -31.59 -2.50
CA GLU A 223 6.11 -31.97 -2.41
C GLU A 223 5.42 -31.22 -1.26
N MET A 224 6.07 -31.18 -0.07
CA MET A 224 5.56 -30.41 1.07
C MET A 224 5.49 -28.92 0.74
N ARG A 225 6.51 -28.35 0.10
CA ARG A 225 6.55 -26.95 -0.29
C ARG A 225 5.42 -26.60 -1.23
N SER A 226 5.19 -27.44 -2.24
CA SER A 226 4.09 -27.25 -3.19
C SER A 226 2.72 -27.34 -2.50
N ALA A 227 2.51 -28.36 -1.67
CA ALA A 227 1.25 -28.54 -0.96
C ALA A 227 0.96 -27.39 0.01
N ASN A 228 1.96 -26.95 0.78
CA ASN A 228 1.79 -25.86 1.73
C ASN A 228 1.57 -24.51 1.02
N LEU A 229 2.25 -24.24 -0.10
CA LEU A 229 2.01 -23.04 -0.89
C LEU A 229 0.60 -23.05 -1.48
N VAL A 230 0.14 -24.17 -2.03
CA VAL A 230 -1.23 -24.30 -2.52
C VAL A 230 -2.25 -24.04 -1.40
N SER A 231 -2.04 -24.64 -0.22
CA SER A 231 -2.93 -24.42 0.93
C SER A 231 -2.97 -22.96 1.39
N LEU A 232 -1.84 -22.24 1.38
CA LEU A 232 -1.79 -20.82 1.69
C LEU A 232 -2.59 -19.99 0.67
N LEU A 233 -2.41 -20.27 -0.61
CA LEU A 233 -3.11 -19.56 -1.69
C LEU A 233 -4.61 -19.87 -1.68
N ASP A 234 -4.97 -21.13 -1.48
CA ASP A 234 -6.36 -21.55 -1.37
C ASP A 234 -7.06 -20.88 -0.17
N GLY A 235 -6.39 -20.84 0.99
CA GLY A 235 -6.88 -20.13 2.17
C GLY A 235 -7.02 -18.62 1.96
N TYR A 236 -6.13 -18.00 1.19
CA TYR A 236 -6.21 -16.58 0.86
C TYR A 236 -7.40 -16.25 -0.06
N PHE A 237 -7.58 -17.03 -1.13
CA PHE A 237 -8.58 -16.72 -2.16
C PHE A 237 -9.98 -17.21 -1.79
N THR A 238 -10.13 -18.42 -1.27
CA THR A 238 -11.44 -19.08 -1.17
C THR A 238 -12.26 -18.61 0.03
N PRO A 239 -11.83 -18.78 1.29
CA PRO A 239 -12.65 -18.34 2.43
C PRO A 239 -12.52 -16.84 2.73
N SER A 240 -11.34 -16.26 2.47
CA SER A 240 -11.03 -14.90 2.88
C SER A 240 -11.31 -13.83 1.80
N GLY A 241 -11.57 -14.25 0.56
CA GLY A 241 -11.93 -13.33 -0.52
C GLY A 241 -10.78 -12.51 -1.08
N GLY A 242 -9.53 -12.93 -0.93
CA GLY A 242 -8.36 -12.27 -1.51
C GLY A 242 -8.48 -12.13 -3.03
N GLN A 243 -7.99 -11.02 -3.58
CA GLN A 243 -8.15 -10.72 -5.02
C GLN A 243 -6.89 -11.01 -5.83
N HIS A 244 -5.71 -10.61 -5.34
CA HIS A 244 -4.47 -10.65 -6.07
C HIS A 244 -3.28 -10.88 -5.13
N ILE A 245 -2.33 -11.68 -5.57
CA ILE A 245 -1.07 -11.89 -4.86
C ILE A 245 0.07 -12.17 -5.85
N ASN A 246 1.22 -11.54 -5.62
CA ASN A 246 2.49 -11.92 -6.23
C ASN A 246 3.31 -12.69 -5.19
N VAL A 247 3.72 -13.91 -5.51
CA VAL A 247 4.51 -14.72 -4.60
C VAL A 247 5.97 -14.73 -5.02
N ASN A 248 6.84 -14.39 -4.09
CA ASN A 248 8.29 -14.57 -4.19
C ASN A 248 8.71 -15.71 -3.25
N VAL A 249 9.42 -16.69 -3.77
CA VAL A 249 9.98 -17.79 -2.97
C VAL A 249 11.50 -17.72 -3.08
N PHE A 250 12.14 -17.11 -2.08
CA PHE A 250 13.60 -16.96 -2.01
C PHE A 250 14.07 -16.71 -0.57
N ASP A 251 15.36 -16.89 -0.35
CA ASP A 251 16.04 -16.54 0.88
C ASP A 251 16.68 -15.16 0.76
N ARG A 252 16.74 -14.43 1.90
CA ARG A 252 17.39 -13.12 1.97
C ARG A 252 18.84 -13.17 1.50
N GLN A 253 19.54 -14.28 1.82
CA GLN A 253 20.95 -14.45 1.47
C GLN A 253 21.17 -14.48 -0.06
N LEU A 254 20.24 -15.05 -0.81
CA LEU A 254 20.27 -15.03 -2.28
C LEU A 254 20.29 -13.62 -2.83
N LEU A 255 19.45 -12.72 -2.28
CA LEU A 255 19.39 -11.33 -2.73
C LEU A 255 20.65 -10.55 -2.35
N LEU A 256 21.20 -10.79 -1.16
CA LEU A 256 22.46 -10.17 -0.73
C LEU A 256 23.62 -10.59 -1.64
N ASP A 257 23.76 -11.89 -1.93
CA ASP A 257 24.81 -12.38 -2.86
C ASP A 257 24.62 -11.81 -4.28
N ALA A 258 23.37 -11.70 -4.74
CA ALA A 258 23.07 -11.09 -6.05
C ALA A 258 23.39 -9.59 -6.12
N MET A 259 23.35 -8.87 -5.00
CA MET A 259 23.76 -7.47 -4.92
C MET A 259 25.27 -7.30 -4.94
N GLU A 260 26.01 -8.27 -4.41
CA GLU A 260 27.48 -8.27 -4.36
C GLU A 260 28.08 -8.85 -5.65
N HIS A 261 27.43 -9.86 -6.25
CA HIS A 261 27.88 -10.61 -7.40
C HIS A 261 26.82 -10.67 -8.51
N PRO A 262 26.40 -9.52 -9.09
CA PRO A 262 25.32 -9.46 -10.07
C PRO A 262 25.57 -10.31 -11.32
N GLU A 263 26.84 -10.55 -11.67
CA GLU A 263 27.26 -11.38 -12.80
C GLU A 263 26.89 -12.86 -12.64
N LYS A 264 26.71 -13.34 -11.39
CA LYS A 264 26.29 -14.72 -11.10
C LYS A 264 24.77 -14.89 -11.27
N TYR A 265 24.02 -13.80 -11.24
CA TYR A 265 22.55 -13.79 -11.20
C TYR A 265 21.89 -13.00 -12.33
N PRO A 266 22.33 -13.12 -13.59
CA PRO A 266 21.85 -12.28 -14.70
C PRO A 266 20.35 -12.49 -14.99
N GLN A 267 19.77 -13.62 -14.57
CA GLN A 267 18.38 -14.00 -14.81
C GLN A 267 17.50 -13.93 -13.54
N LEU A 268 18.06 -13.48 -12.40
CA LEU A 268 17.29 -13.42 -11.16
C LEU A 268 16.13 -12.44 -11.31
N THR A 269 14.93 -13.00 -11.36
CA THR A 269 13.68 -12.25 -11.51
C THR A 269 12.89 -12.31 -10.22
N ILE A 270 12.40 -11.15 -9.77
CA ILE A 270 11.55 -11.00 -8.59
C ILE A 270 10.27 -10.25 -8.93
N ARG A 271 9.23 -10.47 -8.13
CA ARG A 271 8.02 -9.65 -8.13
C ARG A 271 8.22 -8.46 -7.18
N VAL A 272 7.95 -7.24 -7.64
CA VAL A 272 8.15 -6.02 -6.81
C VAL A 272 6.84 -5.38 -6.41
N SER A 273 5.92 -5.16 -7.35
CA SER A 273 4.57 -4.64 -7.09
C SER A 273 3.76 -4.77 -8.38
N GLY A 274 3.05 -5.88 -8.55
CA GLY A 274 2.22 -6.14 -9.72
C GLY A 274 2.97 -6.63 -10.96
N TYR A 275 4.30 -6.60 -11.00
CA TYR A 275 5.10 -7.07 -12.14
C TYR A 275 6.45 -7.65 -11.72
N ALA A 276 7.06 -8.41 -12.63
CA ALA A 276 8.37 -9.03 -12.43
C ALA A 276 9.49 -8.17 -13.05
N VAL A 277 10.59 -8.08 -12.34
CA VAL A 277 11.79 -7.36 -12.79
C VAL A 277 13.03 -8.20 -12.55
N ASN A 278 14.05 -7.93 -13.35
CA ASN A 278 15.38 -8.47 -13.08
C ASN A 278 16.00 -7.72 -11.88
N PHE A 279 16.27 -8.44 -10.80
CA PHE A 279 16.72 -7.86 -9.53
C PHE A 279 18.02 -7.09 -9.66
N VAL A 280 19.00 -7.61 -10.42
CA VAL A 280 20.30 -6.98 -10.54
C VAL A 280 20.30 -5.72 -11.42
N LYS A 281 19.19 -5.47 -12.14
CA LYS A 281 18.97 -4.24 -12.92
C LYS A 281 18.26 -3.13 -12.15
N LEU A 282 17.75 -3.42 -10.97
CA LEU A 282 17.16 -2.42 -10.08
C LEU A 282 18.23 -1.45 -9.56
N THR A 283 17.83 -0.22 -9.26
CA THR A 283 18.70 0.71 -8.53
C THR A 283 19.03 0.16 -7.15
N ARG A 284 20.16 0.56 -6.57
CA ARG A 284 20.55 0.13 -5.21
C ARG A 284 19.46 0.41 -4.17
N GLU A 285 18.81 1.57 -4.27
CA GLU A 285 17.72 1.96 -3.39
C GLU A 285 16.53 1.01 -3.50
N GLN A 286 16.14 0.61 -4.71
CA GLN A 286 15.05 -0.35 -4.94
C GLN A 286 15.42 -1.76 -4.46
N GLN A 287 16.69 -2.18 -4.64
CA GLN A 287 17.19 -3.45 -4.09
C GLN A 287 17.11 -3.46 -2.56
N LEU A 288 17.50 -2.36 -1.91
CA LEU A 288 17.41 -2.21 -0.46
C LEU A 288 15.95 -2.20 0.03
N ASP A 289 15.04 -1.56 -0.70
CA ASP A 289 13.61 -1.64 -0.40
C ASP A 289 13.10 -3.09 -0.42
N VAL A 290 13.45 -3.86 -1.46
CA VAL A 290 13.07 -5.29 -1.53
C VAL A 290 13.64 -6.09 -0.36
N LEU A 291 14.88 -5.83 0.04
CA LEU A 291 15.52 -6.47 1.19
C LEU A 291 14.91 -6.09 2.54
N SER A 292 14.32 -4.90 2.64
CA SER A 292 13.66 -4.43 3.86
C SER A 292 12.28 -5.05 4.09
N ARG A 293 11.70 -5.65 3.03
CA ARG A 293 10.37 -6.29 3.11
C ARG A 293 10.43 -7.56 3.95
N THR A 294 9.30 -7.92 4.53
CA THR A 294 9.18 -9.18 5.26
C THR A 294 9.36 -10.37 4.33
N ILE A 295 10.28 -11.25 4.68
CA ILE A 295 10.40 -12.58 4.09
C ILE A 295 9.98 -13.58 5.18
N ASN A 296 8.80 -14.14 5.04
CA ASN A 296 8.22 -15.02 6.05
C ASN A 296 9.09 -16.27 6.23
N GLN A 297 9.50 -16.53 7.47
CA GLN A 297 10.33 -17.68 7.86
C GLN A 297 9.49 -18.84 8.43
N GLY A 298 8.16 -18.66 8.54
CA GLY A 298 7.17 -19.65 8.98
C GLY A 298 5.79 -19.36 8.38
N LEU A 299 4.93 -20.36 8.47
CA LEU A 299 3.51 -20.27 8.06
C LEU A 299 2.68 -19.52 9.06
#